data_b9d34a6f42f047754372740afd82be13
#
_entry.id   b9d34a6f42f047754372740afd82be13
#
_cell.length_a   1.000
_cell.length_b   1.000
_cell.length_c   1.000
_cell.angle_alpha   90.00
_cell.angle_beta   90.00
_cell.angle_gamma   90.00
#
_symmetry.space_group_name_H-M   'P 1'
#
loop_
_entity.id
_entity.type
_entity.pdbx_description
1 polymer ?
#
loop_
_entity_poly.entity_id
_entity_poly.type
_entity_poly.pdbx_seq_one_letter_code
_entity_poly.pdbx_strand_id
1 'polypeptide(L)'
;HVISTESGDRKIPVVASKGTASWIDEEAAYPESDDSFGQVSIGAHKLATMIKISEELLNDSVFDMPSYIAREFARRIGAAEEEAFFTGDGAGKPLGILAATGGAQTGVTAASATAITMDEVIDLFYSLRSPYRKRAVFLVNDSTVKAIRKLKNGNGDYLWQPSVTVGSPDMLLG
;
A
#
# COMPACT_ATOMS: atom_id res chain seq x y z
N HIS A 1 1.14 -10.00 8.83
CA HIS A 1 0.98 -11.46 8.92
C HIS A 1 1.57 -12.08 7.67
N VAL A 2 2.59 -12.90 7.82
CA VAL A 2 3.15 -13.71 6.73
C VAL A 2 2.47 -15.07 6.78
N ILE A 3 1.91 -15.52 5.66
CA ILE A 3 1.28 -16.83 5.52
C ILE A 3 2.15 -17.65 4.57
N SER A 4 2.72 -18.74 5.05
CA SER A 4 3.44 -19.69 4.22
C SER A 4 2.47 -20.70 3.61
N THR A 5 2.63 -21.00 2.31
CA THR A 5 1.86 -22.01 1.61
C THR A 5 2.82 -23.04 0.98
N GLU A 6 2.52 -24.31 1.08
CA GLU A 6 3.28 -25.39 0.45
C GLU A 6 2.72 -25.78 -0.93
N SER A 7 1.51 -25.33 -1.25
CA SER A 7 0.83 -25.58 -2.53
C SER A 7 0.35 -24.24 -3.11
N GLY A 8 0.26 -24.15 -4.43
CA GLY A 8 -0.05 -22.95 -5.20
C GLY A 8 -1.16 -22.06 -4.61
N ASP A 9 -2.38 -22.19 -5.10
CA ASP A 9 -3.49 -21.30 -4.69
C ASP A 9 -4.05 -21.66 -3.32
N ARG A 10 -4.20 -20.64 -2.45
CA ARG A 10 -4.87 -20.78 -1.15
C ARG A 10 -6.14 -19.96 -1.12
N LYS A 11 -7.24 -20.60 -0.76
CA LYS A 11 -8.54 -19.95 -0.57
C LYS A 11 -8.72 -19.56 0.89
N ILE A 12 -8.96 -18.29 1.15
CA ILE A 12 -9.21 -17.76 2.49
C ILE A 12 -10.69 -17.39 2.57
N PRO A 13 -11.48 -17.99 3.47
CA PRO A 13 -12.86 -17.56 3.70
C PRO A 13 -12.85 -16.16 4.33
N VAL A 14 -13.72 -15.29 3.82
CA VAL A 14 -13.94 -13.94 4.35
C VAL A 14 -15.44 -13.73 4.58
N VAL A 15 -15.76 -12.94 5.59
CA VAL A 15 -17.16 -12.54 5.81
C VAL A 15 -17.48 -11.44 4.81
N ALA A 16 -18.37 -11.73 3.86
CA ALA A 16 -18.78 -10.79 2.82
C ALA A 16 -19.82 -9.80 3.36
N SER A 17 -20.78 -10.26 4.14
CA SER A 17 -21.74 -9.39 4.86
C SER A 17 -22.01 -9.94 6.26
N LYS A 18 -22.32 -9.05 7.16
CA LYS A 18 -22.72 -9.40 8.54
C LYS A 18 -24.19 -9.17 8.71
N GLY A 19 -24.85 -10.09 9.40
CA GLY A 19 -26.21 -9.91 9.87
C GLY A 19 -26.32 -8.72 10.83
N THR A 20 -27.52 -8.20 10.97
CA THR A 20 -27.84 -7.07 11.84
C THR A 20 -28.86 -7.48 12.89
N ALA A 21 -28.72 -6.93 14.10
CA ALA A 21 -29.75 -7.03 15.12
C ALA A 21 -30.73 -5.83 14.99
N SER A 22 -32.02 -6.08 15.16
CA SER A 22 -33.03 -5.04 15.11
C SER A 22 -33.85 -5.05 16.41
N TRP A 23 -34.28 -3.89 16.85
CA TRP A 23 -35.30 -3.77 17.90
C TRP A 23 -36.67 -4.05 17.29
N ILE A 24 -37.47 -4.86 17.95
CA ILE A 24 -38.80 -5.24 17.51
C ILE A 24 -39.80 -4.91 18.60
N ASP A 25 -41.03 -4.58 18.20
CA ASP A 25 -42.13 -4.39 19.12
C ASP A 25 -42.65 -5.74 19.65
N GLU A 26 -43.40 -5.68 20.75
CA GLU A 26 -44.05 -6.84 21.35
C GLU A 26 -45.02 -7.47 20.33
N GLU A 27 -44.96 -8.77 20.13
CA GLU A 27 -45.69 -9.54 19.11
C GLU A 27 -45.26 -9.39 17.64
N ALA A 28 -44.19 -8.64 17.32
CA ALA A 28 -43.67 -8.56 15.96
C ALA A 28 -42.84 -9.79 15.56
N ALA A 29 -42.83 -10.13 14.27
CA ALA A 29 -42.04 -11.23 13.74
C ALA A 29 -40.53 -10.92 13.84
N TYR A 30 -39.75 -11.93 14.22
CA TYR A 30 -38.27 -11.79 14.26
C TYR A 30 -37.73 -11.64 12.84
N PRO A 31 -36.97 -10.57 12.54
CA PRO A 31 -36.31 -10.41 11.24
C PRO A 31 -35.14 -11.41 11.13
N GLU A 32 -35.14 -12.19 10.07
CA GLU A 32 -33.97 -13.03 9.73
C GLU A 32 -32.86 -12.18 9.17
N SER A 33 -31.64 -12.44 9.62
CA SER A 33 -30.45 -11.74 9.13
C SER A 33 -29.26 -12.67 9.21
N ASP A 34 -28.77 -13.12 8.06
CA ASP A 34 -27.69 -14.09 7.93
C ASP A 34 -26.37 -13.43 7.56
N ASP A 35 -25.28 -14.03 8.03
CA ASP A 35 -23.93 -13.71 7.57
C ASP A 35 -23.67 -14.40 6.23
N SER A 36 -23.11 -13.68 5.27
CA SER A 36 -22.64 -14.29 4.03
C SER A 36 -21.14 -14.43 4.03
N PHE A 37 -20.67 -15.55 3.49
CA PHE A 37 -19.25 -15.86 3.39
C PHE A 37 -18.81 -15.86 1.94
N GLY A 38 -17.71 -15.13 1.67
CA GLY A 38 -17.00 -15.15 0.41
C GLY A 38 -15.68 -15.90 0.53
N GLN A 39 -14.97 -16.05 -0.57
CA GLN A 39 -13.62 -16.60 -0.61
C GLN A 39 -12.69 -15.64 -1.35
N VAL A 40 -11.53 -15.38 -0.78
CA VAL A 40 -10.41 -14.71 -1.47
C VAL A 40 -9.38 -15.76 -1.82
N SER A 41 -9.04 -15.87 -3.09
CA SER A 41 -7.99 -16.76 -3.58
C SER A 41 -6.66 -16.01 -3.62
N ILE A 42 -5.65 -16.57 -2.97
CA ILE A 42 -4.27 -16.08 -3.01
C ILE A 42 -3.49 -17.04 -3.90
N GLY A 43 -3.04 -16.55 -5.07
CA GLY A 43 -2.20 -17.28 -6.00
C GLY A 43 -0.72 -16.99 -5.79
N ALA A 44 0.14 -17.93 -6.20
CA ALA A 44 1.58 -17.75 -6.23
C ALA A 44 2.02 -17.30 -7.63
N HIS A 45 2.82 -16.26 -7.70
CA HIS A 45 3.41 -15.77 -8.94
C HIS A 45 4.90 -16.09 -8.98
N LYS A 46 5.42 -16.45 -10.14
CA LYS A 46 6.83 -16.80 -10.33
C LYS A 46 7.59 -15.58 -10.86
N LEU A 47 8.57 -15.12 -10.09
CA LEU A 47 9.53 -14.11 -10.52
C LEU A 47 10.88 -14.78 -10.77
N ALA A 48 11.53 -14.48 -11.90
CA ALA A 48 12.82 -15.05 -12.25
C ALA A 48 13.70 -14.01 -12.94
N THR A 49 15.01 -14.11 -12.68
CA THR A 49 16.03 -13.31 -13.39
C THR A 49 17.24 -14.20 -13.67
N MET A 50 17.99 -13.85 -14.70
CA MET A 50 19.21 -14.54 -15.08
C MET A 50 20.30 -13.54 -15.44
N ILE A 51 21.54 -13.80 -15.00
CA ILE A 51 22.72 -13.05 -15.40
C ILE A 51 23.67 -14.03 -16.08
N LYS A 52 24.14 -13.71 -17.29
CA LYS A 52 25.16 -14.46 -18.01
C LYS A 52 26.48 -13.73 -17.84
N ILE A 53 27.53 -14.46 -17.45
CA ILE A 53 28.89 -13.94 -17.22
C ILE A 53 29.84 -14.90 -17.86
N SER A 54 30.92 -14.39 -18.46
CA SER A 54 32.02 -15.22 -18.97
C SER A 54 32.87 -15.74 -17.82
N GLU A 55 33.43 -16.93 -18.00
CA GLU A 55 34.32 -17.56 -17.02
C GLU A 55 35.59 -16.73 -16.80
N GLU A 56 36.13 -16.13 -17.88
CA GLU A 56 37.28 -15.22 -17.82
C GLU A 56 36.99 -14.03 -16.88
N LEU A 57 35.84 -13.37 -17.04
CA LEU A 57 35.45 -12.23 -16.19
C LEU A 57 35.26 -12.67 -14.72
N LEU A 58 34.79 -13.89 -14.48
CA LEU A 58 34.62 -14.41 -13.14
C LEU A 58 35.97 -14.65 -12.43
N ASN A 59 36.97 -15.16 -13.17
CA ASN A 59 38.25 -15.57 -12.62
C ASN A 59 39.30 -14.41 -12.61
N ASP A 60 39.30 -13.54 -13.62
CA ASP A 60 40.28 -12.49 -13.79
C ASP A 60 39.83 -11.10 -13.31
N SER A 61 38.67 -11.00 -12.72
CA SER A 61 38.15 -9.71 -12.24
C SER A 61 38.87 -9.26 -10.97
N VAL A 62 39.31 -8.00 -10.95
CA VAL A 62 39.84 -7.30 -9.76
C VAL A 62 38.69 -7.09 -8.73
N PHE A 63 37.44 -7.19 -9.17
CA PHE A 63 36.25 -7.00 -8.32
C PHE A 63 35.73 -8.35 -7.80
N ASP A 64 35.18 -8.34 -6.59
CA ASP A 64 34.46 -9.48 -6.04
C ASP A 64 33.14 -9.70 -6.83
N MET A 65 33.28 -10.40 -7.95
CA MET A 65 32.15 -10.69 -8.86
C MET A 65 31.01 -11.47 -8.20
N PRO A 66 31.25 -12.52 -7.37
CA PRO A 66 30.17 -13.21 -6.67
C PRO A 66 29.33 -12.28 -5.81
N SER A 67 29.93 -11.42 -5.03
CA SER A 67 29.22 -10.44 -4.20
C SER A 67 28.48 -9.40 -5.03
N TYR A 68 29.05 -8.97 -6.16
CA TYR A 68 28.39 -8.08 -7.10
C TYR A 68 27.12 -8.72 -7.68
N ILE A 69 27.23 -9.96 -8.15
CA ILE A 69 26.12 -10.73 -8.74
C ILE A 69 25.01 -10.90 -7.72
N ALA A 70 25.35 -11.28 -6.48
CA ALA A 70 24.36 -11.48 -5.41
C ALA A 70 23.59 -10.17 -5.12
N ARG A 71 24.27 -9.03 -5.05
CA ARG A 71 23.64 -7.73 -4.89
C ARG A 71 22.77 -7.33 -6.08
N GLU A 72 23.24 -7.63 -7.30
CA GLU A 72 22.48 -7.31 -8.52
C GLU A 72 21.21 -8.18 -8.63
N PHE A 73 21.26 -9.45 -8.24
CA PHE A 73 20.06 -10.28 -8.13
C PHE A 73 19.07 -9.73 -7.11
N ALA A 74 19.55 -9.39 -5.91
CA ALA A 74 18.69 -8.84 -4.87
C ALA A 74 18.03 -7.51 -5.33
N ARG A 75 18.80 -6.63 -6.00
CA ARG A 75 18.30 -5.38 -6.55
C ARG A 75 17.22 -5.60 -7.61
N ARG A 76 17.44 -6.51 -8.57
CA ARG A 76 16.50 -6.79 -9.66
C ARG A 76 15.19 -7.40 -9.15
N ILE A 77 15.32 -8.39 -8.27
CA ILE A 77 14.16 -9.05 -7.68
C ILE A 77 13.38 -8.06 -6.82
N GLY A 78 14.05 -7.34 -5.91
CA GLY A 78 13.39 -6.37 -5.05
C GLY A 78 12.70 -5.24 -5.81
N ALA A 79 13.33 -4.70 -6.87
CA ALA A 79 12.70 -3.67 -7.69
C ALA A 79 11.44 -4.18 -8.42
N ALA A 80 11.49 -5.40 -8.96
CA ALA A 80 10.34 -5.98 -9.64
C ALA A 80 9.19 -6.36 -8.68
N GLU A 81 9.52 -6.82 -7.49
CA GLU A 81 8.53 -7.08 -6.42
C GLU A 81 7.87 -5.78 -5.96
N GLU A 82 8.67 -4.74 -5.69
CA GLU A 82 8.16 -3.44 -5.27
C GLU A 82 7.23 -2.84 -6.33
N GLU A 83 7.63 -2.85 -7.60
CA GLU A 83 6.77 -2.38 -8.70
C GLU A 83 5.45 -3.17 -8.75
N ALA A 84 5.50 -4.50 -8.65
CA ALA A 84 4.32 -5.33 -8.70
C ALA A 84 3.40 -5.13 -7.49
N PHE A 85 3.94 -4.93 -6.29
CA PHE A 85 3.15 -4.68 -5.08
C PHE A 85 2.46 -3.32 -5.10
N PHE A 86 3.00 -2.34 -5.80
CA PHE A 86 2.35 -1.03 -5.95
C PHE A 86 1.40 -0.98 -7.14
N THR A 87 1.83 -1.37 -8.32
CA THR A 87 1.14 -1.10 -9.59
C THR A 87 0.72 -2.36 -10.35
N GLY A 88 0.93 -3.54 -9.78
CA GLY A 88 0.58 -4.80 -10.44
C GLY A 88 -0.92 -4.89 -10.78
N ASP A 89 -1.23 -5.48 -11.93
CA ASP A 89 -2.59 -5.64 -12.45
C ASP A 89 -3.23 -7.00 -12.12
N GLY A 90 -2.47 -7.90 -11.45
CA GLY A 90 -2.93 -9.25 -11.12
C GLY A 90 -2.83 -10.26 -12.29
N ALA A 91 -2.37 -9.84 -13.47
CA ALA A 91 -2.19 -10.71 -14.63
C ALA A 91 -0.75 -11.22 -14.70
N GLY A 92 -0.52 -12.45 -14.22
CA GLY A 92 0.82 -13.06 -14.19
C GLY A 92 1.76 -12.48 -13.11
N LYS A 93 1.33 -11.48 -12.37
CA LYS A 93 2.03 -10.81 -11.27
C LYS A 93 1.03 -10.48 -10.14
N PRO A 94 1.49 -10.19 -8.91
CA PRO A 94 0.60 -9.81 -7.82
C PRO A 94 -0.28 -8.60 -8.15
N LEU A 95 -1.46 -8.54 -7.55
CA LEU A 95 -2.30 -7.36 -7.61
C LEU A 95 -1.73 -6.29 -6.67
N GLY A 96 -1.43 -5.13 -7.23
CA GLY A 96 -0.84 -4.01 -6.50
C GLY A 96 -1.87 -3.21 -5.69
N ILE A 97 -1.39 -2.50 -4.68
CA ILE A 97 -2.24 -1.67 -3.82
C ILE A 97 -2.89 -0.50 -4.57
N LEU A 98 -2.27 -0.01 -5.64
CA LEU A 98 -2.78 1.09 -6.48
C LEU A 98 -3.61 0.59 -7.67
N ALA A 99 -3.89 -0.71 -7.77
CA ALA A 99 -4.71 -1.26 -8.84
C ALA A 99 -6.13 -0.66 -8.81
N ALA A 100 -6.65 -0.29 -9.98
CA ALA A 100 -7.97 0.34 -10.11
C ALA A 100 -9.12 -0.59 -9.68
N THR A 101 -8.93 -1.91 -9.82
CA THR A 101 -9.91 -2.93 -9.40
C THR A 101 -9.25 -3.88 -8.41
N GLY A 102 -9.85 -4.03 -7.24
CA GLY A 102 -9.35 -4.92 -6.19
C GLY A 102 -8.13 -4.42 -5.41
N GLY A 103 -7.62 -3.24 -5.72
CA GLY A 103 -6.57 -2.56 -4.96
C GLY A 103 -7.06 -1.96 -3.65
N ALA A 104 -6.30 -1.02 -3.09
CA ALA A 104 -6.68 -0.31 -1.87
C ALA A 104 -7.94 0.56 -2.08
N GLN A 105 -8.71 0.74 -1.01
CA GLN A 105 -9.90 1.60 -1.06
C GLN A 105 -9.49 3.07 -1.30
N THR A 106 -10.11 3.71 -2.28
CA THR A 106 -9.96 5.15 -2.51
C THR A 106 -10.67 5.92 -1.40
N GLY A 107 -9.92 6.67 -0.61
CA GLY A 107 -10.46 7.51 0.46
C GLY A 107 -10.96 8.85 -0.05
N VAL A 108 -10.16 9.50 -0.91
CA VAL A 108 -10.45 10.82 -1.49
C VAL A 108 -9.94 10.85 -2.93
N THR A 109 -10.64 11.55 -3.79
CA THR A 109 -10.17 11.89 -5.15
C THR A 109 -9.93 13.39 -5.21
N ALA A 110 -8.71 13.80 -5.52
CA ALA A 110 -8.37 15.21 -5.65
C ALA A 110 -9.18 15.89 -6.77
N ALA A 111 -9.60 17.11 -6.54
CA ALA A 111 -10.36 17.89 -7.53
C ALA A 111 -9.51 18.29 -8.74
N SER A 112 -8.19 18.36 -8.57
CA SER A 112 -7.23 18.70 -9.63
C SER A 112 -6.20 17.57 -9.81
N ALA A 113 -5.87 17.26 -11.06
CA ALA A 113 -4.82 16.30 -11.38
C ALA A 113 -3.40 16.80 -11.07
N THR A 114 -3.21 18.11 -10.90
CA THR A 114 -1.90 18.75 -10.77
C THR A 114 -1.72 19.57 -9.50
N ALA A 115 -2.75 19.71 -8.69
CA ALA A 115 -2.72 20.50 -7.46
C ALA A 115 -3.39 19.73 -6.32
N ILE A 116 -2.84 19.86 -5.12
CA ILE A 116 -3.39 19.30 -3.88
C ILE A 116 -3.71 20.46 -2.95
N THR A 117 -4.84 20.38 -2.26
CA THR A 117 -5.25 21.33 -1.22
C THR A 117 -5.03 20.72 0.16
N MET A 118 -4.94 21.56 1.19
CA MET A 118 -4.82 21.07 2.58
C MET A 118 -6.11 20.37 3.04
N ASP A 119 -7.25 20.82 2.55
CA ASP A 119 -8.55 20.19 2.85
C ASP A 119 -8.62 18.77 2.34
N GLU A 120 -8.12 18.49 1.12
CA GLU A 120 -8.04 17.13 0.58
C GLU A 120 -7.11 16.21 1.39
N VAL A 121 -6.02 16.75 1.95
CA VAL A 121 -5.14 16.00 2.85
C VAL A 121 -5.84 15.67 4.16
N ILE A 122 -6.59 16.63 4.71
CA ILE A 122 -7.41 16.43 5.92
C ILE A 122 -8.50 15.40 5.65
N ASP A 123 -9.22 15.50 4.53
CA ASP A 123 -10.25 14.55 4.14
C ASP A 123 -9.68 13.14 3.98
N LEU A 124 -8.50 12.99 3.37
CA LEU A 124 -7.81 11.71 3.27
C LEU A 124 -7.50 11.12 4.65
N PHE A 125 -7.00 11.92 5.58
CA PHE A 125 -6.71 11.48 6.94
C PHE A 125 -7.98 11.01 7.65
N TYR A 126 -9.08 11.74 7.51
CA TYR A 126 -10.34 11.40 8.16
C TYR A 126 -11.14 10.31 7.43
N SER A 127 -10.84 10.00 6.17
CA SER A 127 -11.42 8.85 5.47
C SER A 127 -11.05 7.52 6.15
N LEU A 128 -9.91 7.48 6.85
CA LEU A 128 -9.49 6.32 7.62
C LEU A 128 -10.26 6.27 8.96
N ARG A 129 -10.81 5.10 9.30
CA ARG A 129 -11.54 4.89 10.56
C ARG A 129 -10.63 5.15 11.77
N SER A 130 -11.18 5.79 12.82
CA SER A 130 -10.46 6.23 14.01
C SER A 130 -9.51 5.20 14.66
N PRO A 131 -9.88 3.90 14.81
CA PRO A 131 -8.97 2.92 15.42
C PRO A 131 -7.65 2.71 14.66
N TYR A 132 -7.63 2.97 13.35
CA TYR A 132 -6.46 2.75 12.50
C TYR A 132 -5.58 3.98 12.37
N ARG A 133 -6.09 5.19 12.63
CA ARG A 133 -5.35 6.45 12.47
C ARG A 133 -4.08 6.53 13.30
N LYS A 134 -4.08 5.97 14.53
CA LYS A 134 -2.93 5.99 15.46
C LYS A 134 -1.67 5.30 14.92
N ARG A 135 -1.83 4.42 13.93
CA ARG A 135 -0.72 3.66 13.30
C ARG A 135 -0.64 3.91 11.80
N ALA A 136 -1.38 4.87 11.31
CA ALA A 136 -1.35 5.23 9.90
C ALA A 136 -0.09 6.05 9.59
N VAL A 137 0.44 5.84 8.40
CA VAL A 137 1.54 6.62 7.85
C VAL A 137 1.16 7.08 6.45
N PHE A 138 1.62 8.27 6.08
CA PHE A 138 1.49 8.75 4.71
C PHE A 138 2.63 8.18 3.87
N LEU A 139 2.29 7.49 2.79
CA LEU A 139 3.24 7.04 1.78
C LEU A 139 3.00 7.86 0.52
N VAL A 140 3.91 8.75 0.21
CA VAL A 140 3.77 9.72 -0.88
C VAL A 140 5.09 9.91 -1.63
N ASN A 141 5.00 10.32 -2.87
CA ASN A 141 6.19 10.70 -3.66
C ASN A 141 6.77 12.02 -3.12
N ASP A 142 8.09 12.19 -3.22
CA ASP A 142 8.81 13.39 -2.79
C ASP A 142 8.29 14.68 -3.44
N SER A 143 7.90 14.62 -4.71
CA SER A 143 7.27 15.75 -5.40
C SER A 143 5.93 16.17 -4.77
N THR A 144 5.16 15.21 -4.27
CA THR A 144 3.90 15.44 -3.56
C THR A 144 4.15 16.03 -2.18
N VAL A 145 5.15 15.53 -1.43
CA VAL A 145 5.58 16.12 -0.15
C VAL A 145 5.95 17.60 -0.35
N LYS A 146 6.76 17.89 -1.38
CA LYS A 146 7.13 19.26 -1.74
C LYS A 146 5.91 20.13 -2.06
N ALA A 147 4.90 19.59 -2.75
CA ALA A 147 3.68 20.34 -3.06
C ALA A 147 2.89 20.66 -1.78
N ILE A 148 2.70 19.68 -0.90
CA ILE A 148 2.00 19.86 0.37
C ILE A 148 2.74 20.87 1.26
N ARG A 149 4.07 20.81 1.35
CA ARG A 149 4.88 21.77 2.14
C ARG A 149 4.81 23.20 1.62
N LYS A 150 4.47 23.40 0.35
CA LYS A 150 4.32 24.72 -0.24
C LYS A 150 2.93 25.33 -0.06
N LEU A 151 1.99 24.60 0.52
CA LEU A 151 0.66 25.14 0.81
C LEU A 151 0.75 26.26 1.85
N LYS A 152 0.06 27.37 1.55
CA LYS A 152 0.07 28.58 2.36
C LYS A 152 -1.35 28.98 2.76
N ASN A 153 -1.47 29.64 3.89
CA ASN A 153 -2.70 30.30 4.31
C ASN A 153 -2.93 31.62 3.53
N GLY A 154 -4.06 32.28 3.79
CA GLY A 154 -4.39 33.59 3.17
C GLY A 154 -3.40 34.72 3.49
N ASN A 155 -2.57 34.57 4.51
CA ASN A 155 -1.55 35.52 4.92
C ASN A 155 -0.17 35.23 4.32
N GLY A 156 -0.03 34.12 3.59
CA GLY A 156 1.23 33.72 2.98
C GLY A 156 2.12 32.79 3.82
N ASP A 157 1.69 32.39 5.02
CA ASP A 157 2.43 31.47 5.89
C ASP A 157 2.26 30.02 5.44
N TYR A 158 3.31 29.22 5.59
CA TYR A 158 3.24 27.79 5.29
C TYR A 158 2.36 27.06 6.31
N LEU A 159 1.40 26.27 5.82
CA LEU A 159 0.47 25.50 6.67
C LEU A 159 1.18 24.34 7.38
N TRP A 160 2.06 23.65 6.69
CA TRP A 160 2.87 22.59 7.29
C TRP A 160 4.27 23.08 7.61
N GLN A 161 4.57 23.20 8.90
CA GLN A 161 5.90 23.56 9.38
C GLN A 161 6.68 22.31 9.78
N PRO A 162 7.98 22.21 9.40
CA PRO A 162 8.83 21.10 9.82
C PRO A 162 9.05 21.15 11.35
N SER A 163 9.32 19.99 11.94
CA SER A 163 9.74 19.92 13.33
C SER A 163 11.05 20.68 13.52
N VAL A 164 11.09 21.61 14.46
CA VAL A 164 12.33 22.31 14.87
C VAL A 164 13.07 21.55 15.97
N THR A 165 12.53 20.44 16.46
CA THR A 165 13.13 19.62 17.50
C THR A 165 14.08 18.61 16.86
N VAL A 166 15.35 18.64 17.28
CA VAL A 166 16.38 17.72 16.80
C VAL A 166 15.98 16.27 17.12
N GLY A 167 15.97 15.39 16.10
CA GLY A 167 15.64 13.97 16.25
C GLY A 167 14.14 13.65 16.23
N SER A 168 13.26 14.65 16.10
CA SER A 168 11.82 14.42 15.94
C SER A 168 11.47 14.40 14.43
N PRO A 169 10.80 13.35 13.92
CA PRO A 169 10.38 13.32 12.54
C PRO A 169 9.31 14.39 12.25
N ASP A 170 9.27 14.85 11.02
CA ASP A 170 8.21 15.74 10.53
C ASP A 170 6.87 14.99 10.56
N MET A 171 5.88 15.55 11.24
CA MET A 171 4.54 14.97 11.34
C MET A 171 3.54 15.83 10.56
N LEU A 172 2.64 15.19 9.86
CA LEU A 172 1.52 15.82 9.17
C LEU A 172 0.23 15.36 9.84
N LEU A 173 -0.52 16.29 10.43
CA LEU A 173 -1.76 16.04 11.17
C LEU A 173 -1.61 15.17 12.45
N GLY A 174 -0.43 15.08 13.04
CA GLY A 174 -0.16 14.44 14.34
C GLY A 174 0.27 12.99 14.25
#